data_4592a4946291f61edb6177e934febad0
#
_entry.id   4592a4946291f61edb6177e934febad0
#
_cell.length_a   1.000
_cell.length_b   1.000
_cell.length_c   1.000
_cell.angle_alpha   90.00
_cell.angle_beta   90.00
_cell.angle_gamma   90.00
#
_symmetry.space_group_name_H-M   'P 1'
#
loop_
_entity.id
_entity.type
_entity.pdbx_description
1 polymer ?
#
loop_
_entity_poly.entity_id
_entity_poly.type
_entity_poly.pdbx_seq_one_letter_code
_entity_poly.pdbx_strand_id
1 'polypeptide(L)'
;MGRAYYSYLGMLGRLLKARGLDRKLRPGIGSVLFALQGGRELTATEIRQQLGMARSTMARLVDKVRKLGLIETRPDPKDGRAQRLSLTPEAEALMPDCFELANHIESVICRDFSAEERKTLADLLLRATSNINAELETLESSSSNQPR
;
A
#
# COMPACT_ATOMS: atom_id res chain seq x y z
N MET A 1 20.08 -3.18 -1.77
CA MET A 1 18.64 -2.81 -1.73
C MET A 1 18.23 -1.93 -2.92
N GLY A 2 18.93 -0.84 -3.26
CA GLY A 2 18.50 0.09 -4.32
C GLY A 2 18.25 -0.56 -5.69
N ARG A 3 19.12 -1.46 -6.15
CA ARG A 3 18.95 -2.13 -7.45
C ARG A 3 17.64 -2.95 -7.53
N ALA A 4 17.35 -3.73 -6.50
CA ALA A 4 16.12 -4.54 -6.46
C ALA A 4 14.87 -3.65 -6.48
N TYR A 5 14.89 -2.54 -5.73
CA TYR A 5 13.81 -1.56 -5.70
C TYR A 5 13.54 -0.95 -7.07
N TYR A 6 14.58 -0.45 -7.76
CA TYR A 6 14.41 0.14 -9.10
C TYR A 6 14.00 -0.89 -10.15
N SER A 7 14.52 -2.13 -10.08
CA SER A 7 14.08 -3.21 -10.96
C SER A 7 12.62 -3.56 -10.74
N TYR A 8 12.18 -3.64 -9.49
CA TYR A 8 10.78 -3.84 -9.13
C TYR A 8 9.87 -2.73 -9.68
N LEU A 9 10.22 -1.46 -9.47
CA LEU A 9 9.44 -0.34 -9.99
C LEU A 9 9.38 -0.33 -11.51
N GLY A 10 10.48 -0.64 -12.19
CA GLY A 10 10.52 -0.75 -13.64
C GLY A 10 9.65 -1.89 -14.18
N MET A 11 9.68 -3.05 -13.53
CA MET A 11 8.82 -4.18 -13.86
C MET A 11 7.35 -3.85 -13.64
N LEU A 12 7.01 -3.33 -12.46
CA LEU A 12 5.64 -2.93 -12.11
C LEU A 12 5.06 -1.94 -13.12
N GLY A 13 5.83 -0.90 -13.47
CA GLY A 13 5.37 0.10 -14.44
C GLY A 13 5.08 -0.50 -15.82
N ARG A 14 5.92 -1.42 -16.30
CA ARG A 14 5.71 -2.12 -17.58
C ARG A 14 4.48 -3.05 -17.52
N LEU A 15 4.31 -3.77 -16.43
CA LEU A 15 3.17 -4.68 -16.24
C LEU A 15 1.86 -3.92 -16.15
N LEU A 16 1.82 -2.80 -15.43
CA LEU A 16 0.64 -1.92 -15.36
C LEU A 16 0.28 -1.39 -16.75
N LYS A 17 1.26 -0.91 -17.50
CA LYS A 17 1.04 -0.40 -18.86
C LYS A 17 0.54 -1.49 -19.81
N ALA A 18 1.15 -2.67 -19.76
CA ALA A 18 0.74 -3.81 -20.62
C ALA A 18 -0.70 -4.26 -20.36
N ARG A 19 -1.22 -4.03 -19.15
CA ARG A 19 -2.61 -4.33 -18.76
C ARG A 19 -3.57 -3.14 -18.87
N GLY A 20 -3.10 -1.97 -19.30
CA GLY A 20 -3.92 -0.75 -19.36
C GLY A 20 -4.30 -0.17 -17.98
N LEU A 21 -3.62 -0.61 -16.91
CA LEU A 21 -3.90 -0.23 -15.52
C LEU A 21 -3.08 0.97 -15.06
N ASP A 22 -2.12 1.44 -15.86
CA ASP A 22 -1.16 2.48 -15.50
C ASP A 22 -1.78 3.87 -15.29
N ARG A 23 -3.01 4.08 -15.74
CA ARG A 23 -3.77 5.32 -15.47
C ARG A 23 -4.37 5.34 -14.07
N LYS A 24 -4.77 4.18 -13.54
CA LYS A 24 -5.48 4.03 -12.26
C LYS A 24 -4.57 3.54 -11.14
N LEU A 25 -3.61 2.70 -11.45
CA LEU A 25 -2.73 2.10 -10.46
C LEU A 25 -1.32 2.69 -10.51
N ARG A 26 -0.78 2.96 -9.33
CA ARG A 26 0.58 3.45 -9.09
C ARG A 26 1.17 2.66 -7.92
N PRO A 27 2.50 2.66 -7.73
CA PRO A 27 3.10 2.05 -6.55
C PRO A 27 2.43 2.51 -5.26
N GLY A 28 2.09 1.57 -4.39
CA GLY A 28 1.42 1.79 -3.11
C GLY A 28 -0.11 1.82 -3.17
N ILE A 29 -0.75 2.16 -4.31
CA ILE A 29 -2.22 2.18 -4.41
C ILE A 29 -2.79 0.79 -4.17
N GLY A 30 -2.23 -0.24 -4.80
CA GLY A 30 -2.66 -1.63 -4.61
C GLY A 30 -2.70 -2.05 -3.14
N SER A 31 -1.74 -1.62 -2.32
CA SER A 31 -1.72 -1.96 -0.89
C SER A 31 -2.96 -1.45 -0.14
N VAL A 32 -3.44 -0.24 -0.46
CA VAL A 32 -4.68 0.30 0.12
C VAL A 32 -5.90 -0.47 -0.38
N LEU A 33 -5.96 -0.80 -1.68
CA LEU A 33 -7.06 -1.57 -2.25
C LEU A 33 -7.13 -2.96 -1.61
N PHE A 34 -5.99 -3.65 -1.46
CA PHE A 34 -5.93 -4.94 -0.78
C PHE A 34 -6.33 -4.88 0.70
N ALA A 35 -6.02 -3.79 1.41
CA ALA A 35 -6.45 -3.62 2.79
C ALA A 35 -7.97 -3.51 2.92
N LEU A 36 -8.64 -2.90 1.92
CA LEU A 36 -10.08 -2.64 1.89
C LEU A 36 -10.90 -3.72 1.16
N GLN A 37 -10.28 -4.73 0.58
CA GLN A 37 -10.97 -5.76 -0.20
C GLN A 37 -12.04 -6.52 0.61
N GLY A 38 -13.02 -7.08 -0.10
CA GLY A 38 -14.07 -7.90 0.52
C GLY A 38 -15.10 -7.09 1.32
N GLY A 39 -15.38 -5.86 0.90
CA GLY A 39 -16.36 -4.98 1.55
C GLY A 39 -15.90 -4.42 2.91
N ARG A 40 -14.59 -4.45 3.19
CA ARG A 40 -14.05 -3.93 4.45
C ARG A 40 -14.11 -2.40 4.48
N GLU A 41 -14.38 -1.89 5.66
CA GLU A 41 -14.37 -0.47 5.95
C GLU A 41 -13.37 -0.20 7.07
N LEU A 42 -12.33 0.54 6.76
CA LEU A 42 -11.23 0.82 7.69
C LEU A 42 -10.94 2.33 7.72
N THR A 43 -10.52 2.82 8.87
CA THR A 43 -9.95 4.16 9.00
C THR A 43 -8.53 4.18 8.41
N ALA A 44 -8.04 5.36 8.05
CA ALA A 44 -6.66 5.52 7.60
C ALA A 44 -5.64 5.04 8.66
N THR A 45 -5.98 5.15 9.95
CA THR A 45 -5.14 4.67 11.06
C THR A 45 -5.08 3.15 11.06
N GLU A 46 -6.22 2.45 10.90
CA GLU A 46 -6.26 0.99 10.84
C GLU A 46 -5.49 0.45 9.63
N ILE A 47 -5.67 1.06 8.44
CA ILE A 47 -4.89 0.69 7.24
C ILE A 47 -3.39 0.92 7.47
N ARG A 48 -3.02 2.06 8.06
CA ARG A 48 -1.64 2.39 8.39
C ARG A 48 -0.99 1.34 9.29
N GLN A 49 -1.69 0.93 10.33
CA GLN A 49 -1.21 -0.11 11.27
C GLN A 49 -1.06 -1.46 10.57
N GLN A 50 -2.05 -1.85 9.76
CA GLN A 50 -2.00 -3.11 9.01
C GLN A 50 -0.85 -3.16 8.01
N LEU A 51 -0.55 -2.04 7.34
CA LEU A 51 0.50 -1.95 6.32
C LEU A 51 1.88 -1.57 6.90
N GLY A 52 1.95 -1.25 8.19
CA GLY A 52 3.18 -0.79 8.82
C GLY A 52 3.72 0.49 8.18
N MET A 53 2.87 1.46 7.82
CA MET A 53 3.31 2.69 7.15
C MET A 53 3.42 3.87 8.11
N ALA A 54 4.34 4.80 7.83
CA ALA A 54 4.40 6.09 8.51
C ALA A 54 3.14 6.94 8.24
N ARG A 55 2.77 7.80 9.19
CA ARG A 55 1.54 8.61 9.14
C ARG A 55 1.47 9.51 7.90
N SER A 56 2.56 10.21 7.60
CA SER A 56 2.64 11.11 6.45
C SER A 56 2.52 10.37 5.12
N THR A 57 3.12 9.17 5.02
CA THR A 57 3.03 8.30 3.85
C THR A 57 1.59 7.86 3.61
N MET A 58 0.90 7.41 4.67
CA MET A 58 -0.50 6.99 4.58
C MET A 58 -1.41 8.14 4.16
N ALA A 59 -1.25 9.33 4.75
CA ALA A 59 -2.08 10.48 4.42
C ALA A 59 -1.99 10.85 2.92
N ARG A 60 -0.77 10.88 2.36
CA ARG A 60 -0.55 11.13 0.92
C ARG A 60 -1.15 10.03 0.05
N LEU A 61 -1.04 8.79 0.49
CA LEU A 61 -1.54 7.64 -0.26
C LEU A 61 -3.08 7.64 -0.31
N VAL A 62 -3.75 7.87 0.82
CA VAL A 62 -5.22 7.99 0.91
C VAL A 62 -5.72 9.13 0.02
N ASP A 63 -5.08 10.32 0.08
CA ASP A 63 -5.44 11.45 -0.79
C ASP A 63 -5.32 11.09 -2.27
N LYS A 64 -4.25 10.39 -2.65
CA LYS A 64 -4.03 9.94 -4.02
C LYS A 64 -5.07 8.93 -4.48
N VAL A 65 -5.40 7.93 -3.66
CA VAL A 65 -6.41 6.91 -3.98
C VAL A 65 -7.80 7.53 -4.10
N ARG A 66 -8.11 8.52 -3.22
CA ARG A 66 -9.36 9.29 -3.29
C ARG A 66 -9.46 10.11 -4.58
N LYS A 67 -8.39 10.82 -4.98
CA LYS A 67 -8.35 11.60 -6.23
C LYS A 67 -8.53 10.75 -7.49
N LEU A 68 -8.18 9.48 -7.41
CA LEU A 68 -8.41 8.51 -8.48
C LEU A 68 -9.84 7.91 -8.47
N GLY A 69 -10.70 8.28 -7.51
CA GLY A 69 -12.04 7.76 -7.41
C GLY A 69 -12.12 6.28 -7.00
N LEU A 70 -11.05 5.75 -6.38
CA LEU A 70 -10.98 4.33 -6.02
C LEU A 70 -11.45 4.04 -4.59
N ILE A 71 -11.58 5.07 -3.77
CA ILE A 71 -12.16 4.96 -2.43
C ILE A 71 -13.22 6.03 -2.21
N GLU A 72 -14.20 5.68 -1.43
CA GLU A 72 -15.17 6.58 -0.84
C GLU A 72 -14.99 6.66 0.68
N THR A 73 -15.55 7.71 1.28
CA THR A 73 -15.37 7.98 2.71
C THR A 73 -16.71 8.28 3.36
N ARG A 74 -16.90 7.78 4.58
CA ARG A 74 -18.03 8.12 5.43
C ARG A 74 -17.56 8.41 6.86
N PRO A 75 -18.32 9.20 7.65
CA PRO A 75 -18.00 9.40 9.07
C PRO A 75 -17.94 8.08 9.82
N ASP A 76 -16.96 7.93 10.72
CA ASP A 76 -16.92 6.77 11.60
C ASP A 76 -18.03 6.91 12.65
N PRO A 77 -18.89 5.87 12.84
CA PRO A 77 -19.99 5.92 13.80
C PRO A 77 -19.53 5.96 15.26
N LYS A 78 -18.28 5.60 15.55
CA LYS A 78 -17.70 5.57 16.90
C LYS A 78 -16.85 6.83 17.20
N ASP A 79 -16.28 7.43 16.19
CA ASP A 79 -15.47 8.65 16.31
C ASP A 79 -15.78 9.59 15.15
N GLY A 80 -16.63 10.59 15.42
CA GLY A 80 -17.03 11.56 14.41
C GLY A 80 -15.90 12.41 13.80
N ARG A 81 -14.68 12.32 14.34
CA ARG A 81 -13.49 12.95 13.78
C ARG A 81 -12.76 12.04 12.78
N ALA A 82 -13.04 10.74 12.82
CA ALA A 82 -12.46 9.76 11.94
C ALA A 82 -13.36 9.51 10.72
N GLN A 83 -12.73 9.06 9.64
CA GLN A 83 -13.44 8.67 8.42
C GLN A 83 -13.14 7.21 8.11
N ARG A 84 -14.17 6.45 7.81
CA ARG A 84 -14.04 5.10 7.25
C ARG A 84 -13.90 5.17 5.74
N LEU A 85 -12.99 4.39 5.25
CA LEU A 85 -12.66 4.24 3.84
C LEU A 85 -13.18 2.89 3.36
N SER A 86 -13.81 2.87 2.19
CA SER A 86 -14.23 1.66 1.49
C SER A 86 -13.88 1.76 0.01
N LEU A 87 -13.86 0.64 -0.69
CA LEU A 87 -13.68 0.63 -2.13
C LEU A 87 -14.92 1.19 -2.83
N THR A 88 -14.72 1.92 -3.91
CA THR A 88 -15.81 2.25 -4.84
C THR A 88 -16.12 1.03 -5.71
N PRO A 89 -17.32 0.95 -6.34
CA PRO A 89 -17.63 -0.11 -7.29
C PRO A 89 -16.59 -0.22 -8.42
N GLU A 90 -16.02 0.93 -8.85
CA GLU A 90 -14.94 0.94 -9.84
C GLU A 90 -13.67 0.26 -9.32
N ALA A 91 -13.30 0.51 -8.07
CA ALA A 91 -12.16 -0.14 -7.45
C ALA A 91 -12.39 -1.64 -7.22
N GLU A 92 -13.59 -2.04 -6.83
CA GLU A 92 -13.95 -3.46 -6.70
C GLU A 92 -13.85 -4.20 -8.03
N ALA A 93 -14.28 -3.57 -9.13
CA ALA A 93 -14.15 -4.13 -10.47
C ALA A 93 -12.67 -4.29 -10.93
N LEU A 94 -11.73 -3.53 -10.35
CA LEU A 94 -10.29 -3.65 -10.61
C LEU A 94 -9.62 -4.74 -9.79
N MET A 95 -10.25 -5.24 -8.73
CA MET A 95 -9.60 -6.18 -7.79
C MET A 95 -9.13 -7.48 -8.45
N PRO A 96 -9.88 -8.14 -9.38
CA PRO A 96 -9.39 -9.31 -10.09
C PRO A 96 -8.05 -9.05 -10.80
N ASP A 97 -7.94 -7.95 -11.54
CA ASP A 97 -6.71 -7.56 -12.24
C ASP A 97 -5.57 -7.26 -11.26
N CYS A 98 -5.88 -6.65 -10.11
CA CYS A 98 -4.91 -6.42 -9.04
C CYS A 98 -4.37 -7.73 -8.46
N PHE A 99 -5.23 -8.73 -8.26
CA PHE A 99 -4.82 -10.06 -7.79
C PHE A 99 -3.95 -10.78 -8.80
N GLU A 100 -4.35 -10.81 -10.07
CA GLU A 100 -3.54 -11.42 -11.13
C GLU A 100 -2.17 -10.76 -11.24
N LEU A 101 -2.13 -9.42 -11.17
CA LEU A 101 -0.88 -8.68 -11.20
C LEU A 101 0.01 -9.02 -10.00
N ALA A 102 -0.55 -9.05 -8.79
CA ALA A 102 0.20 -9.38 -7.57
C ALA A 102 0.77 -10.80 -7.62
N ASN A 103 -0.05 -11.78 -8.02
CA ASN A 103 0.38 -13.16 -8.18
C ASN A 103 1.49 -13.31 -9.25
N HIS A 104 1.36 -12.59 -10.35
CA HIS A 104 2.39 -12.59 -11.39
C HIS A 104 3.70 -12.00 -10.88
N ILE A 105 3.65 -10.86 -10.18
CA ILE A 105 4.83 -10.23 -9.59
C ILE A 105 5.50 -11.17 -8.59
N GLU A 106 4.73 -11.78 -7.70
CA GLU A 106 5.25 -12.75 -6.73
C GLU A 106 5.92 -13.94 -7.43
N SER A 107 5.29 -14.50 -8.46
CA SER A 107 5.84 -15.62 -9.23
C SER A 107 7.17 -15.27 -9.90
N VAL A 108 7.34 -14.02 -10.35
CA VAL A 108 8.60 -13.56 -10.95
C VAL A 108 9.68 -13.35 -9.89
N ILE A 109 9.34 -12.69 -8.77
CA ILE A 109 10.30 -12.38 -7.69
C ILE A 109 10.79 -13.67 -7.04
N CYS A 110 9.86 -14.58 -6.76
CA CYS A 110 10.13 -15.83 -6.06
C CYS A 110 10.39 -17.02 -7.00
N ARG A 111 10.74 -16.76 -8.28
CA ARG A 111 11.15 -17.82 -9.19
C ARG A 111 12.35 -18.54 -8.59
N ASP A 112 12.33 -19.86 -8.63
CA ASP A 112 13.38 -20.75 -8.11
C ASP A 112 13.62 -20.67 -6.58
N PHE A 113 12.75 -19.97 -5.82
CA PHE A 113 12.81 -19.96 -4.37
C PHE A 113 12.07 -21.18 -3.80
N SER A 114 12.69 -21.84 -2.83
CA SER A 114 12.02 -22.82 -1.97
C SER A 114 10.96 -22.12 -1.08
N ALA A 115 10.06 -22.89 -0.49
CA ALA A 115 9.07 -22.37 0.45
C ALA A 115 9.71 -21.67 1.66
N GLU A 116 10.83 -22.20 2.15
CA GLU A 116 11.57 -21.63 3.26
C GLU A 116 12.23 -20.29 2.91
N GLU A 117 12.82 -20.20 1.72
CA GLU A 117 13.41 -18.96 1.22
C GLU A 117 12.36 -17.87 1.01
N ARG A 118 11.17 -18.21 0.50
CA ARG A 118 10.03 -17.29 0.37
C ARG A 118 9.61 -16.74 1.73
N LYS A 119 9.47 -17.62 2.71
CA LYS A 119 9.12 -17.24 4.09
C LYS A 119 10.19 -16.34 4.68
N THR A 120 11.47 -16.70 4.56
CA THR A 120 12.59 -15.92 5.06
C THR A 120 12.63 -14.53 4.43
N LEU A 121 12.43 -14.43 3.12
CA LEU A 121 12.37 -13.14 2.42
C LEU A 121 11.24 -12.27 2.96
N ALA A 122 10.04 -12.82 3.12
CA ALA A 122 8.88 -12.10 3.66
C ALA A 122 9.16 -11.57 5.07
N ASP A 123 9.68 -12.40 5.97
CA ASP A 123 10.00 -12.05 7.35
C ASP A 123 11.07 -10.93 7.42
N LEU A 124 12.11 -11.01 6.58
CA LEU A 124 13.15 -9.99 6.52
C LEU A 124 12.65 -8.66 5.94
N LEU A 125 11.80 -8.70 4.92
CA LEU A 125 11.18 -7.49 4.36
C LEU A 125 10.26 -6.80 5.37
N LEU A 126 9.47 -7.56 6.12
CA LEU A 126 8.62 -7.02 7.18
C LEU A 126 9.45 -6.34 8.28
N ARG A 127 10.54 -6.97 8.73
CA ARG A 127 11.45 -6.38 9.70
C ARG A 127 12.12 -5.11 9.19
N ALA A 128 12.60 -5.12 7.95
CA ALA A 128 13.18 -3.94 7.31
C ALA A 128 12.19 -2.79 7.22
N THR A 129 10.94 -3.08 6.83
CA THR A 129 9.86 -2.09 6.77
C THR A 129 9.56 -1.50 8.15
N SER A 130 9.48 -2.34 9.18
CA SER A 130 9.27 -1.88 10.56
C SER A 130 10.37 -0.94 11.03
N ASN A 131 11.64 -1.26 10.78
CA ASN A 131 12.77 -0.42 11.14
C ASN A 131 12.75 0.95 10.43
N ILE A 132 12.44 0.95 9.13
CA ILE A 132 12.31 2.19 8.36
C ILE A 132 11.17 3.07 8.90
N ASN A 133 10.04 2.48 9.22
CA ASN A 133 8.89 3.23 9.74
C ASN A 133 9.15 3.81 11.13
N ALA A 134 9.84 3.08 12.00
CA ALA A 134 10.24 3.60 13.32
C ALA A 134 11.15 4.83 13.19
N GLU A 135 12.09 4.81 12.25
CA GLU A 135 12.94 5.96 11.97
C GLU A 135 12.14 7.15 11.42
N LEU A 136 11.22 6.90 10.49
CA LEU A 136 10.36 7.94 9.94
C LEU A 136 9.49 8.62 11.01
N GLU A 137 8.93 7.86 11.94
CA GLU A 137 8.15 8.40 13.06
C GLU A 137 9.02 9.25 14.00
N THR A 138 10.26 8.84 14.24
CA THR A 138 11.24 9.62 15.03
C THR A 138 11.56 10.96 14.35
N LEU A 139 11.82 10.95 13.05
CA LEU A 139 12.10 12.16 12.27
C LEU A 139 10.91 13.12 12.21
N GLU A 140 9.69 12.58 12.05
CA GLU A 140 8.45 13.39 12.06
C GLU A 140 8.22 14.06 13.42
N SER A 141 8.46 13.35 14.52
CA SER A 141 8.34 13.88 15.88
C SER A 141 9.34 14.98 16.16
N SER A 142 10.58 14.81 15.69
CA SER A 142 11.66 15.79 15.84
C SER A 142 11.39 17.08 15.05
N SER A 143 10.83 16.94 13.85
CA SER A 143 10.48 18.10 12.99
C SER A 143 9.32 18.94 13.55
N SER A 144 8.42 18.32 14.31
CA SER A 144 7.27 19.01 14.92
C SER A 144 7.65 19.83 16.16
N ASN A 145 8.85 19.62 16.71
CA ASN A 145 9.32 20.25 17.96
C ASN A 145 10.33 21.39 17.72
N GLN A 146 10.57 21.82 16.47
CA GLN A 146 11.38 23.01 16.19
C GLN A 146 10.51 24.27 16.33
N PRO A 147 10.80 25.18 17.27
CA PRO A 147 10.12 26.47 17.36
C PRO A 147 10.44 27.30 16.11
N ARG A 148 9.41 27.94 15.57
CA ARG A 148 9.54 28.94 14.48
C ARG A 148 10.25 30.16 14.97
#